data_b36ac2180b24afc9d94cebacef6710cc
#
_entry.id   b36ac2180b24afc9d94cebacef6710cc
#
_cell.length_a   1.000
_cell.length_b   1.000
_cell.length_c   1.000
_cell.angle_alpha   90.00
_cell.angle_beta   90.00
_cell.angle_gamma   90.00
#
_symmetry.space_group_name_H-M   'P 1'
#
loop_
_entity.id
_entity.type
_entity.pdbx_description
1 polymer ?
#
loop_
_entity_poly.entity_id
_entity_poly.type
_entity_poly.pdbx_seq_one_letter_code
_entity_poly.pdbx_strand_id
1 'polypeptide(L)'
;TDNPDLLGPLTYEVEVYQGCVRYKRGCKFCIEPKKGVPIWRSPEQVIREVALAHDMGVEHIRLGGMTDTYTYMAEGVKEMEYPRPNPEPIAKLLHGLRDDERLGILHTDNANPSIIAEHLEESEEITKTLVETLSDGAVLSFGLESADPDVHTANWLNCDAQQLSTAVRLINKYGRERGERGLPKLLPGLNFIAGLNGETSATYDLNLKLLRGLKSEGAMLRRINIRQVEGDGFQEIDNNDFRAFKQTVRDDFDAPLLKEMLPLGSEIKQVWWEAHDGRTRLPRHLEPEARDPLINGKAGITFGRQIGAYPILIGMPYLTALESYSDVVVTGHGARSI
;
A
#
# COMPACT_ATOMS: atom_id res chain seq x y z
N THR A 1 -23.57 2.40 -15.66
CA THR A 1 -22.87 1.97 -16.88
C THR A 1 -23.13 0.48 -17.06
N ASP A 2 -23.83 0.11 -18.15
CA ASP A 2 -24.17 -1.28 -18.47
C ASP A 2 -22.93 -2.03 -19.01
N ASN A 3 -21.81 -1.98 -18.31
CA ASN A 3 -20.66 -2.79 -18.65
C ASN A 3 -20.69 -4.09 -17.82
N PRO A 4 -21.07 -5.23 -18.43
CA PRO A 4 -21.19 -6.51 -17.72
C PRO A 4 -19.86 -7.04 -17.19
N ASP A 5 -18.72 -6.46 -17.61
CA ASP A 5 -17.40 -6.84 -17.14
C ASP A 5 -16.99 -6.10 -15.85
N LEU A 6 -17.75 -5.08 -15.42
CA LEU A 6 -17.56 -4.37 -14.17
C LEU A 6 -18.43 -4.98 -13.07
N LEU A 7 -18.04 -6.17 -12.63
CA LEU A 7 -18.65 -6.85 -11.50
C LEU A 7 -18.01 -6.36 -10.19
N GLY A 8 -18.82 -5.85 -9.28
CA GLY A 8 -18.41 -5.49 -7.93
C GLY A 8 -18.28 -4.00 -7.63
N PRO A 9 -17.90 -3.66 -6.41
CA PRO A 9 -17.79 -2.28 -5.96
C PRO A 9 -16.65 -1.56 -6.69
N LEU A 10 -17.01 -0.44 -7.34
CA LEU A 10 -16.05 0.37 -8.08
C LEU A 10 -15.26 1.28 -7.13
N THR A 11 -13.96 1.37 -7.37
CA THR A 11 -13.10 2.37 -6.74
C THR A 11 -12.72 3.41 -7.79
N TYR A 12 -13.05 4.67 -7.54
CA TYR A 12 -12.63 5.78 -8.38
C TYR A 12 -11.28 6.32 -7.91
N GLU A 13 -10.31 6.33 -8.81
CA GLU A 13 -9.02 6.95 -8.58
C GLU A 13 -9.05 8.40 -9.09
N VAL A 14 -9.03 9.36 -8.16
CA VAL A 14 -9.02 10.78 -8.48
C VAL A 14 -7.60 11.31 -8.46
N GLU A 15 -7.18 11.94 -9.56
CA GLU A 15 -5.87 12.60 -9.63
C GLU A 15 -5.89 13.90 -8.80
N VAL A 16 -4.99 13.97 -7.81
CA VAL A 16 -4.86 15.13 -6.91
C VAL A 16 -3.83 16.12 -7.40
N TYR A 17 -2.71 15.65 -7.94
CA TYR A 17 -1.70 16.48 -8.58
C TYR A 17 -0.80 15.68 -9.52
N GLN A 18 -0.07 16.38 -10.39
CA GLN A 18 0.96 15.82 -11.26
C GLN A 18 2.32 16.42 -10.96
N GLY A 19 3.39 15.69 -11.32
CA GLY A 19 4.77 16.13 -11.15
C GLY A 19 5.39 15.63 -9.85
N CYS A 20 6.66 15.98 -9.64
CA CYS A 20 7.42 15.52 -8.48
C CYS A 20 8.24 16.65 -7.89
N VAL A 21 8.29 16.77 -6.57
CA VAL A 21 9.12 17.76 -5.87
C VAL A 21 10.60 17.63 -6.24
N ARG A 22 11.02 16.43 -6.66
CA ARG A 22 12.40 16.18 -7.17
C ARG A 22 12.56 16.39 -8.67
N TYR A 23 11.75 17.21 -9.31
CA TYR A 23 11.77 17.45 -10.76
C TYR A 23 13.13 17.91 -11.32
N LYS A 24 13.99 18.55 -10.51
CA LYS A 24 15.35 18.96 -10.91
C LYS A 24 16.33 17.80 -10.96
N ARG A 25 16.20 16.82 -10.04
CA ARG A 25 17.08 15.67 -9.90
C ARG A 25 16.31 14.47 -9.33
N GLY A 26 15.42 13.92 -10.14
CA GLY A 26 14.62 12.75 -9.74
C GLY A 26 15.33 11.43 -9.91
N CYS A 27 14.75 10.37 -9.35
CA CYS A 27 15.25 9.01 -9.49
C CYS A 27 15.35 8.62 -10.96
N LYS A 28 16.47 8.01 -11.38
CA LYS A 28 16.75 7.74 -12.81
C LYS A 28 15.74 6.79 -13.48
N PHE A 29 15.13 5.89 -12.72
CA PHE A 29 14.13 4.96 -13.22
C PHE A 29 12.72 5.58 -13.35
N CYS A 30 12.47 6.72 -12.70
CA CYS A 30 11.13 7.26 -12.52
C CYS A 30 10.74 8.27 -13.62
N ILE A 31 9.49 8.18 -14.09
CA ILE A 31 8.93 9.12 -15.08
C ILE A 31 8.40 10.41 -14.40
N GLU A 32 8.00 10.33 -13.13
CA GLU A 32 7.31 11.43 -12.47
C GLU A 32 8.11 12.75 -12.40
N PRO A 33 9.42 12.74 -12.11
CA PRO A 33 10.23 13.96 -12.18
C PRO A 33 10.25 14.61 -13.56
N LYS A 34 10.07 13.83 -14.63
CA LYS A 34 10.04 14.33 -16.01
C LYS A 34 8.77 15.11 -16.35
N LYS A 35 7.70 14.93 -15.57
CA LYS A 35 6.47 15.73 -15.68
C LYS A 35 6.64 17.15 -15.14
N GLY A 36 7.76 17.45 -14.45
CA GLY A 36 8.11 18.78 -13.98
C GLY A 36 7.73 19.05 -12.53
N VAL A 37 7.71 20.35 -12.19
CA VAL A 37 7.31 20.84 -10.87
C VAL A 37 5.84 20.45 -10.60
N PRO A 38 5.51 20.08 -9.35
CA PRO A 38 4.14 19.71 -9.01
C PRO A 38 3.12 20.80 -9.36
N ILE A 39 2.01 20.38 -9.94
CA ILE A 39 0.83 21.21 -10.22
C ILE A 39 -0.33 20.58 -9.45
N TRP A 40 -0.76 21.23 -8.38
CA TRP A 40 -1.79 20.75 -7.49
C TRP A 40 -3.18 21.24 -7.89
N ARG A 41 -4.17 20.40 -7.68
CA ARG A 41 -5.57 20.80 -7.64
C ARG A 41 -5.91 21.26 -6.23
N SER A 42 -6.80 22.25 -6.10
CA SER A 42 -7.22 22.68 -4.76
C SER A 42 -8.08 21.60 -4.08
N PRO A 43 -8.15 21.57 -2.72
CA PRO A 43 -9.04 20.68 -2.00
C PRO A 43 -10.48 20.73 -2.52
N GLU A 44 -11.02 21.92 -2.78
CA GLU A 44 -12.38 22.11 -3.25
C GLU A 44 -12.63 21.53 -4.66
N GLN A 45 -11.62 21.55 -5.52
CA GLN A 45 -11.71 20.94 -6.86
C GLN A 45 -11.82 19.41 -6.77
N VAL A 46 -11.00 18.80 -5.89
CA VAL A 46 -11.00 17.36 -5.69
C VAL A 46 -12.29 16.91 -5.00
N ILE A 47 -12.71 17.60 -3.93
CA ILE A 47 -13.96 17.31 -3.21
C ILE A 47 -15.17 17.39 -4.15
N ARG A 48 -15.22 18.41 -5.00
CA ARG A 48 -16.32 18.57 -5.99
C ARG A 48 -16.35 17.42 -6.99
N GLU A 49 -15.20 16.97 -7.48
CA GLU A 49 -15.13 15.84 -8.42
C GLU A 49 -15.59 14.53 -7.76
N VAL A 50 -15.15 14.30 -6.52
CA VAL A 50 -15.60 13.13 -5.74
C VAL A 50 -17.11 13.17 -5.49
N ALA A 51 -17.68 14.34 -5.17
CA ALA A 51 -19.13 14.48 -5.02
C ALA A 51 -19.87 14.11 -6.32
N LEU A 52 -19.35 14.50 -7.49
CA LEU A 52 -19.92 14.08 -8.78
C LEU A 52 -19.80 12.57 -9.01
N ALA A 53 -18.68 11.94 -8.60
CA ALA A 53 -18.55 10.48 -8.66
C ALA A 53 -19.56 9.78 -7.74
N HIS A 54 -19.82 10.31 -6.54
CA HIS A 54 -20.89 9.84 -5.66
C HIS A 54 -22.29 9.99 -6.27
N ASP A 55 -22.57 11.08 -6.98
CA ASP A 55 -23.83 11.28 -7.72
C ASP A 55 -24.03 10.20 -8.81
N MET A 56 -22.93 9.61 -9.30
CA MET A 56 -22.93 8.50 -10.26
C MET A 56 -22.95 7.10 -9.60
N GLY A 57 -23.03 7.04 -8.27
CA GLY A 57 -23.10 5.78 -7.51
C GLY A 57 -21.75 5.14 -7.18
N VAL A 58 -20.64 5.87 -7.30
CA VAL A 58 -19.33 5.39 -6.86
C VAL A 58 -19.09 5.79 -5.40
N GLU A 59 -18.89 4.82 -4.52
CA GLU A 59 -18.73 5.05 -3.08
C GLU A 59 -17.27 5.03 -2.61
N HIS A 60 -16.38 4.37 -3.35
CA HIS A 60 -15.00 4.12 -2.91
C HIS A 60 -14.02 4.98 -3.69
N ILE A 61 -13.17 5.69 -2.96
CA ILE A 61 -12.26 6.69 -3.50
C ILE A 61 -10.82 6.33 -3.15
N ARG A 62 -9.94 6.43 -4.14
CA ARG A 62 -8.49 6.43 -3.96
C ARG A 62 -7.94 7.75 -4.44
N LEU A 63 -7.22 8.46 -3.57
CA LEU A 63 -6.46 9.64 -3.96
C LEU A 63 -5.21 9.17 -4.72
N GLY A 64 -5.20 9.35 -6.02
CA GLY A 64 -4.16 8.90 -6.94
C GLY A 64 -3.40 10.06 -7.60
N GLY A 65 -2.49 9.68 -8.51
CA GLY A 65 -1.62 10.64 -9.20
C GLY A 65 -0.57 11.29 -8.31
N MET A 66 -0.73 11.24 -6.98
CA MET A 66 0.22 11.82 -6.02
C MET A 66 1.52 11.01 -5.98
N THR A 67 2.64 11.65 -6.27
CA THR A 67 3.96 11.05 -6.06
C THR A 67 4.31 10.93 -4.58
N ASP A 68 3.70 11.76 -3.74
CA ASP A 68 3.90 11.80 -2.29
C ASP A 68 2.76 12.56 -1.61
N THR A 69 2.05 11.90 -0.72
CA THR A 69 0.93 12.49 0.04
C THR A 69 1.39 13.66 0.91
N TYR A 70 2.60 13.59 1.50
CA TYR A 70 3.12 14.62 2.40
C TYR A 70 3.54 15.90 1.69
N THR A 71 3.74 15.85 0.37
CA THR A 71 4.10 17.04 -0.40
C THR A 71 2.94 17.68 -1.15
N TYR A 72 1.69 17.29 -0.84
CA TYR A 72 0.53 17.97 -1.37
C TYR A 72 0.52 19.45 -0.92
N MET A 73 0.64 20.37 -1.87
CA MET A 73 0.75 21.82 -1.64
C MET A 73 1.87 22.22 -0.65
N ALA A 74 2.99 21.45 -0.67
CA ALA A 74 4.17 21.74 0.15
C ALA A 74 4.80 23.09 -0.18
N GLU A 75 5.45 23.68 0.82
CA GLU A 75 6.14 24.97 0.71
C GLU A 75 7.60 24.79 0.26
N GLY A 76 8.14 25.77 -0.45
CA GLY A 76 9.56 25.77 -0.82
C GLY A 76 9.96 24.75 -1.90
N VAL A 77 9.04 24.26 -2.73
CA VAL A 77 9.31 23.23 -3.76
C VAL A 77 10.38 23.64 -4.77
N LYS A 78 10.53 24.92 -5.04
CA LYS A 78 11.54 25.43 -5.99
C LYS A 78 12.87 25.75 -5.35
N GLU A 79 12.87 25.96 -4.04
CA GLU A 79 13.98 26.49 -3.25
C GLU A 79 14.69 25.39 -2.42
N MET A 80 13.92 24.42 -1.90
CA MET A 80 14.40 23.41 -0.97
C MET A 80 14.57 22.04 -1.65
N GLU A 81 15.56 21.26 -1.21
CA GLU A 81 15.72 19.86 -1.62
C GLU A 81 14.59 18.99 -1.04
N TYR A 82 14.24 19.25 0.23
CA TYR A 82 13.13 18.63 0.94
C TYR A 82 12.10 19.73 1.25
N PRO A 83 11.09 19.91 0.38
CA PRO A 83 10.03 20.90 0.60
C PRO A 83 9.28 20.63 1.89
N ARG A 84 8.89 21.70 2.59
CA ARG A 84 8.20 21.60 3.86
C ARG A 84 6.75 21.17 3.66
N PRO A 85 6.31 20.06 4.27
CA PRO A 85 4.91 19.64 4.23
C PRO A 85 3.99 20.72 4.78
N ASN A 86 2.80 20.81 4.20
CA ASN A 86 1.76 21.75 4.63
C ASN A 86 0.54 20.96 5.14
N PRO A 87 0.33 20.83 6.45
CA PRO A 87 -0.77 20.05 7.01
C PRO A 87 -2.17 20.59 6.66
N GLU A 88 -2.33 21.91 6.56
CA GLU A 88 -3.65 22.54 6.39
C GLU A 88 -4.39 22.08 5.11
N PRO A 89 -3.81 22.14 3.88
CA PRO A 89 -4.50 21.70 2.69
C PRO A 89 -4.84 20.22 2.70
N ILE A 90 -3.99 19.37 3.31
CA ILE A 90 -4.23 17.94 3.46
C ILE A 90 -5.42 17.69 4.38
N ALA A 91 -5.44 18.33 5.54
CA ALA A 91 -6.55 18.23 6.48
C ALA A 91 -7.86 18.70 5.85
N LYS A 92 -7.84 19.83 5.16
CA LYS A 92 -9.01 20.38 4.44
C LYS A 92 -9.53 19.41 3.39
N LEU A 93 -8.63 18.79 2.61
CA LEU A 93 -9.02 17.80 1.61
C LEU A 93 -9.66 16.57 2.25
N LEU A 94 -8.98 15.97 3.22
CA LEU A 94 -9.39 14.69 3.80
C LEU A 94 -10.67 14.82 4.64
N HIS A 95 -10.78 15.84 5.48
CA HIS A 95 -12.02 16.09 6.24
C HIS A 95 -13.17 16.44 5.31
N GLY A 96 -12.95 17.31 4.30
CA GLY A 96 -13.99 17.65 3.35
C GLY A 96 -14.48 16.48 2.49
N LEU A 97 -13.65 15.43 2.29
CA LEU A 97 -14.10 14.18 1.69
C LEU A 97 -14.90 13.34 2.68
N ARG A 98 -14.51 13.31 3.96
CA ARG A 98 -15.20 12.53 5.01
C ARG A 98 -16.54 13.13 5.42
N ASP A 99 -16.76 14.41 5.19
CA ASP A 99 -18.05 15.06 5.44
C ASP A 99 -19.17 14.57 4.53
N ASP A 100 -18.84 13.88 3.42
CA ASP A 100 -19.84 13.26 2.54
C ASP A 100 -20.19 11.84 3.05
N GLU A 101 -21.39 11.65 3.56
CA GLU A 101 -21.89 10.38 4.11
C GLU A 101 -21.93 9.24 3.09
N ARG A 102 -21.86 9.53 1.79
CA ARG A 102 -21.79 8.54 0.71
C ARG A 102 -20.42 7.91 0.55
N LEU A 103 -19.40 8.47 1.19
CA LEU A 103 -18.04 7.96 1.12
C LEU A 103 -17.90 6.64 1.87
N GLY A 104 -17.68 5.55 1.14
CA GLY A 104 -17.37 4.25 1.70
C GLY A 104 -15.90 4.12 2.11
N ILE A 105 -15.03 3.90 1.14
CA ILE A 105 -13.58 3.74 1.37
C ILE A 105 -12.83 4.97 0.87
N LEU A 106 -11.90 5.47 1.70
CA LEU A 106 -10.94 6.49 1.33
C LEU A 106 -9.52 5.98 1.56
N HIS A 107 -8.73 5.87 0.50
CA HIS A 107 -7.31 5.53 0.58
C HIS A 107 -6.48 6.52 -0.23
N THR A 108 -5.20 6.65 0.13
CA THR A 108 -4.16 7.31 -0.64
C THR A 108 -3.10 6.29 -1.04
N ASP A 109 -1.98 6.71 -1.64
CA ASP A 109 -1.00 5.78 -2.19
C ASP A 109 0.42 6.02 -1.65
N ASN A 110 1.18 6.90 -2.29
CA ASN A 110 2.60 7.04 -2.04
C ASN A 110 2.91 8.06 -0.94
N ALA A 111 4.02 7.82 -0.25
CA ALA A 111 4.63 8.78 0.64
C ALA A 111 6.15 8.72 0.54
N ASN A 112 6.79 9.87 0.74
CA ASN A 112 8.22 10.03 0.64
C ASN A 112 8.88 9.99 2.03
N PRO A 113 9.62 8.92 2.37
CA PRO A 113 10.23 8.79 3.68
C PRO A 113 11.24 9.90 4.03
N SER A 114 11.94 10.47 3.04
CA SER A 114 12.89 11.55 3.30
C SER A 114 12.18 12.83 3.72
N ILE A 115 11.06 13.17 3.10
CA ILE A 115 10.23 14.32 3.52
C ILE A 115 9.72 14.13 4.94
N ILE A 116 9.23 12.92 5.26
CA ILE A 116 8.76 12.59 6.61
C ILE A 116 9.87 12.71 7.63
N ALA A 117 11.08 12.25 7.32
CA ALA A 117 12.21 12.26 8.24
C ALA A 117 12.80 13.66 8.47
N GLU A 118 12.81 14.51 7.43
CA GLU A 118 13.34 15.87 7.50
C GLU A 118 12.39 16.86 8.19
N HIS A 119 11.07 16.58 8.16
CA HIS A 119 10.03 17.46 8.70
C HIS A 119 9.09 16.69 9.64
N LEU A 120 9.63 16.20 10.76
CA LEU A 120 8.91 15.31 11.68
C LEU A 120 7.66 15.96 12.29
N GLU A 121 7.68 17.24 12.62
CA GLU A 121 6.58 17.92 13.26
C GLU A 121 5.35 18.00 12.35
N GLU A 122 5.53 18.54 11.15
CA GLU A 122 4.47 18.64 10.15
C GLU A 122 4.00 17.24 9.69
N SER A 123 4.95 16.31 9.55
CA SER A 123 4.66 14.93 9.16
C SER A 123 3.87 14.19 10.25
N GLU A 124 4.11 14.47 11.53
CA GLU A 124 3.32 13.91 12.62
C GLU A 124 1.87 14.40 12.56
N GLU A 125 1.66 15.68 12.30
CA GLU A 125 0.32 16.27 12.15
C GLU A 125 -0.43 15.64 10.97
N ILE A 126 0.22 15.56 9.79
CA ILE A 126 -0.34 14.90 8.61
C ILE A 126 -0.65 13.43 8.89
N THR A 127 0.26 12.70 9.56
CA THR A 127 0.04 11.28 9.89
C THR A 127 -1.19 11.09 10.76
N LYS A 128 -1.41 11.94 11.77
CA LYS A 128 -2.61 11.90 12.62
C LYS A 128 -3.87 12.11 11.79
N THR A 129 -3.88 13.09 10.91
CA THR A 129 -5.00 13.35 9.98
C THR A 129 -5.28 12.15 9.07
N LEU A 130 -4.23 11.53 8.52
CA LEU A 130 -4.37 10.32 7.68
C LEU A 130 -4.98 9.15 8.46
N VAL A 131 -4.52 8.92 9.70
CA VAL A 131 -5.03 7.84 10.58
C VAL A 131 -6.49 8.09 10.98
N GLU A 132 -6.87 9.35 11.15
CA GLU A 132 -8.26 9.74 11.49
C GLU A 132 -9.20 9.57 10.30
N THR A 133 -8.76 9.95 9.09
CA THR A 133 -9.64 10.11 7.94
C THR A 133 -9.62 8.95 6.96
N LEU A 134 -8.50 8.24 6.79
CA LEU A 134 -8.43 7.10 5.87
C LEU A 134 -9.18 5.89 6.44
N SER A 135 -9.69 5.06 5.54
CA SER A 135 -10.31 3.79 5.92
C SER A 135 -9.25 2.79 6.38
N ASP A 136 -9.59 1.97 7.39
CA ASP A 136 -8.70 0.94 7.92
C ASP A 136 -8.13 0.05 6.81
N GLY A 137 -6.88 -0.38 6.99
CA GLY A 137 -6.14 -1.13 5.99
C GLY A 137 -5.45 -0.25 4.95
N ALA A 138 -5.43 1.07 5.15
CA ALA A 138 -4.68 1.98 4.30
C ALA A 138 -3.17 1.71 4.35
N VAL A 139 -2.50 1.94 3.23
CA VAL A 139 -1.06 1.71 3.09
C VAL A 139 -0.40 2.93 2.45
N LEU A 140 0.62 3.45 3.10
CA LEU A 140 1.53 4.41 2.50
C LEU A 140 2.70 3.69 1.84
N SER A 141 2.79 3.79 0.53
CA SER A 141 3.82 3.12 -0.26
C SER A 141 5.12 3.93 -0.23
N PHE A 142 6.13 3.44 0.47
CA PHE A 142 7.42 4.10 0.62
C PHE A 142 8.40 3.66 -0.46
N GLY A 143 8.96 4.64 -1.18
CA GLY A 143 10.00 4.43 -2.18
C GLY A 143 11.39 4.49 -1.55
N LEU A 144 11.91 3.36 -1.07
CA LEU A 144 13.32 3.20 -0.71
C LEU A 144 14.15 2.77 -1.92
N GLU A 145 13.64 1.80 -2.63
CA GLU A 145 14.18 1.10 -3.81
C GLU A 145 15.41 0.24 -3.50
N SER A 146 16.36 0.74 -2.70
CA SER A 146 17.54 -0.01 -2.22
C SER A 146 18.06 0.59 -0.91
N ALA A 147 18.53 -0.27 -0.01
CA ALA A 147 19.25 0.13 1.20
C ALA A 147 20.76 0.27 0.97
N ASP A 148 21.25 0.01 -0.25
CA ASP A 148 22.65 0.09 -0.63
C ASP A 148 23.02 1.54 -0.97
N PRO A 149 23.99 2.17 -0.25
CA PRO A 149 24.40 3.55 -0.50
C PRO A 149 24.99 3.79 -1.91
N ASP A 150 25.66 2.78 -2.48
CA ASP A 150 26.26 2.89 -3.81
C ASP A 150 25.16 2.89 -4.88
N VAL A 151 24.17 2.01 -4.74
CA VAL A 151 22.96 1.99 -5.59
C VAL A 151 22.18 3.28 -5.43
N HIS A 152 22.02 3.77 -4.19
CA HIS A 152 21.35 5.03 -3.90
C HIS A 152 21.99 6.20 -4.68
N THR A 153 23.32 6.32 -4.58
CA THR A 153 24.09 7.38 -5.25
C THR A 153 24.03 7.25 -6.77
N ALA A 154 24.24 6.03 -7.30
CA ALA A 154 24.26 5.78 -8.74
C ALA A 154 22.94 6.09 -9.43
N ASN A 155 21.79 5.94 -8.74
CA ASN A 155 20.44 6.10 -9.30
C ASN A 155 19.70 7.34 -8.80
N TRP A 156 20.33 8.19 -8.01
CA TRP A 156 19.73 9.38 -7.40
C TRP A 156 18.46 9.08 -6.62
N LEU A 157 18.50 7.99 -5.86
CA LEU A 157 17.36 7.57 -5.05
C LEU A 157 17.02 8.65 -4.02
N ASN A 158 15.80 8.63 -3.56
CA ASN A 158 15.27 9.71 -2.75
C ASN A 158 15.54 9.55 -1.26
N CYS A 159 15.53 8.32 -0.78
CA CYS A 159 15.47 8.00 0.64
C CYS A 159 16.58 7.01 0.99
N ASP A 160 17.30 7.27 2.05
CA ASP A 160 18.22 6.30 2.65
C ASP A 160 17.55 5.41 3.72
N ALA A 161 18.28 4.41 4.21
CA ALA A 161 17.77 3.45 5.18
C ALA A 161 17.42 4.09 6.53
N GLN A 162 18.09 5.17 6.93
CA GLN A 162 17.82 5.87 8.19
C GLN A 162 16.56 6.72 8.10
N GLN A 163 16.40 7.46 7.01
CA GLN A 163 15.19 8.23 6.72
C GLN A 163 13.97 7.32 6.63
N LEU A 164 14.11 6.17 5.93
CA LEU A 164 13.06 5.16 5.89
C LEU A 164 12.67 4.67 7.29
N SER A 165 13.65 4.28 8.11
CA SER A 165 13.39 3.76 9.46
C SER A 165 12.66 4.80 10.32
N THR A 166 13.02 6.07 10.20
CA THR A 166 12.34 7.18 10.87
C THR A 166 10.88 7.31 10.45
N ALA A 167 10.62 7.27 9.13
CA ALA A 167 9.27 7.34 8.60
C ALA A 167 8.42 6.12 9.02
N VAL A 168 9.00 4.91 8.97
CA VAL A 168 8.32 3.68 9.42
C VAL A 168 7.90 3.77 10.88
N ARG A 169 8.78 4.27 11.77
CA ARG A 169 8.47 4.46 13.19
C ARG A 169 7.33 5.46 13.39
N LEU A 170 7.34 6.56 12.65
CA LEU A 170 6.27 7.57 12.74
C LEU A 170 4.91 6.98 12.37
N ILE A 171 4.82 6.29 11.21
CA ILE A 171 3.56 5.68 10.78
C ILE A 171 3.11 4.61 11.78
N ASN A 172 4.02 3.75 12.26
CA ASN A 172 3.69 2.72 13.25
C ASN A 172 3.21 3.30 14.58
N LYS A 173 3.75 4.47 15.01
CA LYS A 173 3.34 5.14 16.26
C LYS A 173 1.84 5.42 16.29
N TYR A 174 1.25 5.79 15.16
CA TYR A 174 -0.16 6.22 15.07
C TYR A 174 -1.06 5.22 14.34
N GLY A 175 -0.54 4.51 13.34
CA GLY A 175 -1.35 3.75 12.39
C GLY A 175 -1.47 2.25 12.67
N ARG A 176 -0.66 1.68 13.57
CA ARG A 176 -0.67 0.23 13.83
C ARG A 176 -1.88 -0.26 14.63
N GLU A 177 -2.61 0.66 15.26
CA GLU A 177 -3.82 0.31 15.96
C GLU A 177 -4.87 -0.27 15.00
N ARG A 178 -5.56 -1.32 15.45
CA ARG A 178 -6.60 -1.97 14.66
C ARG A 178 -7.87 -1.11 14.65
N GLY A 179 -8.37 -0.86 13.47
CA GLY A 179 -9.61 -0.14 13.29
C GLY A 179 -10.85 -1.05 13.23
N GLU A 180 -12.00 -0.47 12.96
CA GLU A 180 -13.31 -1.13 13.01
C GLU A 180 -13.51 -2.21 11.94
N ARG A 181 -12.78 -2.10 10.81
CA ARG A 181 -12.84 -3.07 9.70
C ARG A 181 -11.95 -4.30 9.92
N GLY A 182 -11.22 -4.36 11.05
CA GLY A 182 -10.40 -5.49 11.45
C GLY A 182 -8.95 -5.44 10.99
N LEU A 183 -8.52 -4.43 10.24
CA LEU A 183 -7.13 -4.17 9.86
C LEU A 183 -6.54 -3.02 10.67
N PRO A 184 -5.20 -2.90 10.76
CA PRO A 184 -4.57 -1.67 11.24
C PRO A 184 -5.04 -0.47 10.42
N LYS A 185 -5.14 0.70 11.06
CA LYS A 185 -5.64 1.92 10.41
C LYS A 185 -4.76 2.34 9.23
N LEU A 186 -3.45 2.42 9.46
CA LEU A 186 -2.48 2.87 8.45
C LEU A 186 -1.13 2.19 8.67
N LEU A 187 -0.58 1.53 7.66
CA LEU A 187 0.74 0.93 7.73
C LEU A 187 1.64 1.36 6.57
N PRO A 188 2.97 1.39 6.78
CA PRO A 188 3.91 1.60 5.69
C PRO A 188 4.02 0.32 4.84
N GLY A 189 4.07 0.49 3.52
CA GLY A 189 4.52 -0.50 2.56
C GLY A 189 5.89 -0.12 2.00
N LEU A 190 6.73 -1.09 1.69
CA LEU A 190 8.07 -0.84 1.16
C LEU A 190 8.18 -1.25 -0.30
N ASN A 191 8.88 -0.46 -1.11
CA ASN A 191 9.24 -0.82 -2.47
C ASN A 191 10.75 -1.04 -2.56
N PHE A 192 11.13 -2.15 -3.21
CA PHE A 192 12.49 -2.43 -3.68
C PHE A 192 12.48 -2.59 -5.19
N ILE A 193 13.57 -2.15 -5.83
CA ILE A 193 13.77 -2.31 -7.28
C ILE A 193 15.09 -3.02 -7.50
N ALA A 194 15.06 -4.14 -8.22
CA ALA A 194 16.22 -4.85 -8.71
C ALA A 194 16.59 -4.40 -10.14
N GLY A 195 17.87 -4.46 -10.49
CA GLY A 195 18.41 -4.02 -11.77
C GLY A 195 18.86 -2.56 -11.80
N LEU A 196 18.91 -1.90 -10.65
CA LEU A 196 19.44 -0.55 -10.54
C LEU A 196 20.97 -0.54 -10.71
N ASN A 197 21.53 0.56 -11.24
CA ASN A 197 22.95 0.70 -11.45
C ASN A 197 23.74 0.58 -10.12
N GLY A 198 24.83 -0.19 -10.14
CA GLY A 198 25.66 -0.43 -8.97
C GLY A 198 25.19 -1.58 -8.08
N GLU A 199 24.09 -2.27 -8.44
CA GLU A 199 23.59 -3.44 -7.72
C GLU A 199 24.60 -4.60 -7.77
N THR A 200 24.79 -5.27 -6.63
CA THR A 200 25.60 -6.47 -6.47
C THR A 200 24.89 -7.45 -5.54
N SER A 201 25.43 -8.66 -5.37
CA SER A 201 24.90 -9.61 -4.37
C SER A 201 24.86 -9.00 -2.96
N ALA A 202 25.82 -8.14 -2.60
CA ALA A 202 25.84 -7.44 -1.31
C ALA A 202 24.66 -6.47 -1.13
N THR A 203 24.11 -5.94 -2.21
CA THR A 203 22.92 -5.07 -2.18
C THR A 203 21.71 -5.79 -1.56
N TYR A 204 21.50 -7.06 -1.92
CA TYR A 204 20.43 -7.87 -1.36
C TYR A 204 20.63 -8.15 0.13
N ASP A 205 21.87 -8.35 0.57
CA ASP A 205 22.20 -8.50 2.00
C ASP A 205 21.94 -7.22 2.79
N LEU A 206 22.24 -6.04 2.23
CA LEU A 206 21.93 -4.75 2.83
C LEU A 206 20.42 -4.52 2.94
N ASN A 207 19.66 -4.87 1.90
CA ASN A 207 18.20 -4.79 1.91
C ASN A 207 17.61 -5.71 2.99
N LEU A 208 18.09 -6.96 3.11
CA LEU A 208 17.66 -7.89 4.15
C LEU A 208 18.09 -7.43 5.55
N LYS A 209 19.26 -6.85 5.70
CA LYS A 209 19.75 -6.28 6.99
C LYS A 209 18.80 -5.17 7.47
N LEU A 210 18.40 -4.27 6.58
CA LEU A 210 17.40 -3.23 6.90
C LEU A 210 16.08 -3.86 7.36
N LEU A 211 15.54 -4.81 6.60
CA LEU A 211 14.28 -5.48 6.95
C LEU A 211 14.37 -6.20 8.30
N ARG A 212 15.48 -6.88 8.60
CA ARG A 212 15.75 -7.51 9.90
C ARG A 212 15.81 -6.47 11.02
N GLY A 213 16.41 -5.31 10.78
CA GLY A 213 16.46 -4.19 11.72
C GLY A 213 15.06 -3.71 12.06
N LEU A 214 14.24 -3.37 11.06
CA LEU A 214 12.85 -2.95 11.25
C LEU A 214 12.03 -4.00 12.00
N LYS A 215 12.17 -5.28 11.64
CA LYS A 215 11.50 -6.38 12.33
C LYS A 215 11.93 -6.50 13.80
N SER A 216 13.22 -6.35 14.11
CA SER A 216 13.74 -6.42 15.49
C SER A 216 13.26 -5.25 16.35
N GLU A 217 12.90 -4.12 15.74
CA GLU A 217 12.28 -2.98 16.40
C GLU A 217 10.75 -3.16 16.59
N GLY A 218 10.18 -4.26 16.11
CA GLY A 218 8.75 -4.52 16.16
C GLY A 218 7.93 -3.69 15.16
N ALA A 219 8.55 -3.24 14.07
CA ALA A 219 7.85 -2.50 13.02
C ALA A 219 6.86 -3.39 12.27
N MET A 220 5.63 -2.95 12.16
CA MET A 220 4.59 -3.59 11.36
C MET A 220 4.58 -2.97 9.96
N LEU A 221 4.74 -3.83 8.94
CA LEU A 221 4.69 -3.45 7.53
C LEU A 221 3.51 -4.17 6.87
N ARG A 222 2.82 -3.48 5.97
CA ARG A 222 1.67 -4.08 5.29
C ARG A 222 2.06 -4.84 4.03
N ARG A 223 3.10 -4.37 3.33
CA ARG A 223 3.50 -4.90 2.04
C ARG A 223 4.98 -4.63 1.78
N ILE A 224 5.69 -5.66 1.29
CA ILE A 224 7.03 -5.49 0.72
C ILE A 224 6.93 -5.84 -0.78
N ASN A 225 7.05 -4.83 -1.61
CA ASN A 225 6.91 -4.94 -3.05
C ASN A 225 8.30 -4.94 -3.68
N ILE A 226 8.61 -5.97 -4.47
CA ILE A 226 9.89 -6.11 -5.14
C ILE A 226 9.63 -6.12 -6.64
N ARG A 227 10.12 -5.10 -7.32
CA ARG A 227 10.00 -4.90 -8.77
C ARG A 227 11.36 -5.07 -9.44
N GLN A 228 11.33 -5.13 -10.76
CA GLN A 228 12.51 -5.11 -11.61
C GLN A 228 12.43 -3.88 -12.51
N VAL A 229 13.59 -3.29 -12.79
CA VAL A 229 13.73 -2.30 -13.85
C VAL A 229 14.57 -2.91 -14.95
N GLU A 230 14.15 -2.72 -16.19
CA GLU A 230 14.82 -3.19 -17.40
C GLU A 230 14.91 -2.05 -18.40
N GLY A 231 15.91 -2.11 -19.27
CA GLY A 231 16.10 -1.15 -20.36
C GLY A 231 17.50 -0.55 -20.41
N ASP A 232 17.72 0.28 -21.42
CA ASP A 232 18.99 0.95 -21.63
C ASP A 232 19.36 1.85 -20.44
N GLY A 233 20.57 1.63 -19.90
CA GLY A 233 21.11 2.40 -18.79
C GLY A 233 20.82 1.79 -17.39
N PHE A 234 20.28 0.57 -17.34
CA PHE A 234 20.13 -0.22 -16.12
C PHE A 234 20.98 -1.50 -16.19
N GLN A 235 21.22 -2.08 -15.00
CA GLN A 235 22.06 -3.26 -14.87
C GLN A 235 21.23 -4.54 -15.11
N GLU A 236 21.88 -5.55 -15.70
CA GLU A 236 21.30 -6.89 -15.75
C GLU A 236 21.19 -7.49 -14.34
N ILE A 237 20.08 -8.18 -14.10
CA ILE A 237 19.76 -8.77 -12.80
C ILE A 237 20.37 -10.17 -12.70
N ASP A 238 21.11 -10.45 -11.64
CA ASP A 238 21.41 -11.84 -11.30
C ASP A 238 20.10 -12.54 -10.82
N ASN A 239 19.59 -13.41 -11.68
CA ASN A 239 18.33 -14.09 -11.43
C ASN A 239 18.34 -15.02 -10.20
N ASN A 240 19.50 -15.54 -9.79
CA ASN A 240 19.60 -16.43 -8.64
C ASN A 240 19.52 -15.60 -7.34
N ASP A 241 20.32 -14.55 -7.23
CA ASP A 241 20.29 -13.65 -6.08
C ASP A 241 18.94 -12.97 -5.93
N PHE A 242 18.36 -12.49 -7.02
CA PHE A 242 17.01 -11.91 -7.03
C PHE A 242 15.93 -12.88 -6.54
N ARG A 243 15.96 -14.13 -7.02
CA ARG A 243 14.99 -15.16 -6.57
C ARG A 243 15.19 -15.50 -5.10
N ALA A 244 16.45 -15.65 -4.65
CA ALA A 244 16.79 -15.92 -3.26
C ALA A 244 16.29 -14.77 -2.36
N PHE A 245 16.55 -13.52 -2.74
CA PHE A 245 16.04 -12.33 -2.04
C PHE A 245 14.52 -12.34 -1.93
N LYS A 246 13.80 -12.52 -3.04
CA LYS A 246 12.33 -12.59 -3.06
C LYS A 246 11.78 -13.71 -2.19
N GLN A 247 12.43 -14.88 -2.20
CA GLN A 247 12.01 -16.01 -1.37
C GLN A 247 12.21 -15.70 0.11
N THR A 248 13.39 -15.16 0.49
CA THR A 248 13.69 -14.75 1.87
C THR A 248 12.69 -13.69 2.36
N VAL A 249 12.38 -12.67 1.54
CA VAL A 249 11.39 -11.66 1.92
C VAL A 249 10.02 -12.27 2.14
N ARG A 250 9.61 -13.22 1.31
CA ARG A 250 8.33 -13.92 1.48
C ARG A 250 8.27 -14.71 2.77
N ASP A 251 9.31 -15.50 3.04
CA ASP A 251 9.29 -16.47 4.14
C ASP A 251 9.58 -15.82 5.50
N ASP A 252 10.53 -14.88 5.54
CA ASP A 252 11.00 -14.28 6.79
C ASP A 252 10.22 -13.01 7.18
N PHE A 253 9.53 -12.36 6.22
CA PHE A 253 8.84 -11.09 6.46
C PHE A 253 7.37 -11.11 6.06
N ASP A 254 7.01 -11.32 4.78
CA ASP A 254 5.61 -11.20 4.33
C ASP A 254 4.67 -12.14 5.11
N ALA A 255 5.02 -13.43 5.20
CA ALA A 255 4.17 -14.42 5.86
C ALA A 255 4.09 -14.24 7.39
N PRO A 256 5.19 -13.97 8.13
CA PRO A 256 5.12 -13.61 9.54
C PRO A 256 4.34 -12.32 9.82
N LEU A 257 4.56 -11.27 9.05
CA LEU A 257 3.86 -9.98 9.21
C LEU A 257 2.35 -10.13 8.95
N LEU A 258 1.94 -10.95 8.00
CA LEU A 258 0.52 -11.25 7.77
C LEU A 258 -0.12 -11.93 9.00
N LYS A 259 0.58 -12.88 9.62
CA LYS A 259 0.12 -13.56 10.84
C LYS A 259 0.04 -12.63 12.04
N GLU A 260 1.01 -11.73 12.18
CA GLU A 260 1.02 -10.70 13.24
C GLU A 260 -0.12 -9.69 13.03
N MET A 261 -0.30 -9.24 11.79
CA MET A 261 -1.34 -8.31 11.43
C MET A 261 -2.74 -8.91 11.59
N LEU A 262 -2.93 -10.17 11.28
CA LEU A 262 -4.21 -10.89 11.31
C LEU A 262 -4.07 -12.22 12.05
N PRO A 263 -3.92 -12.23 13.39
CA PRO A 263 -3.88 -13.46 14.17
C PRO A 263 -5.13 -14.32 13.97
N LEU A 264 -5.04 -15.62 14.23
CA LEU A 264 -6.21 -16.51 14.26
C LEU A 264 -7.26 -15.96 15.22
N GLY A 265 -8.51 -15.99 14.81
CA GLY A 265 -9.63 -15.39 15.54
C GLY A 265 -9.87 -13.91 15.25
N SER A 266 -9.02 -13.24 14.45
CA SER A 266 -9.28 -11.87 14.00
C SER A 266 -10.52 -11.79 13.13
N GLU A 267 -11.38 -10.81 13.37
CA GLU A 267 -12.52 -10.49 12.53
C GLU A 267 -12.09 -9.53 11.41
N ILE A 268 -12.56 -9.78 10.19
CA ILE A 268 -12.42 -8.89 9.05
C ILE A 268 -13.81 -8.64 8.50
N LYS A 269 -14.19 -7.37 8.40
CA LYS A 269 -15.52 -6.95 7.98
C LYS A 269 -15.58 -6.62 6.51
N GLN A 270 -16.77 -6.76 5.93
CA GLN A 270 -17.09 -6.32 4.58
C GLN A 270 -16.17 -6.95 3.51
N VAL A 271 -16.01 -8.26 3.55
CA VAL A 271 -15.33 -9.01 2.50
C VAL A 271 -16.28 -9.18 1.32
N TRP A 272 -15.87 -8.72 0.16
CA TRP A 272 -16.56 -8.89 -1.11
C TRP A 272 -16.15 -10.20 -1.77
N TRP A 273 -17.11 -11.06 -2.11
CA TRP A 273 -16.88 -12.36 -2.73
C TRP A 273 -16.87 -12.26 -4.25
N GLU A 274 -15.74 -12.60 -4.88
CA GLU A 274 -15.44 -12.34 -6.29
C GLU A 274 -15.58 -13.58 -7.18
N ALA A 275 -15.11 -14.73 -6.71
CA ALA A 275 -15.00 -15.92 -7.56
C ALA A 275 -14.99 -17.22 -6.77
N HIS A 276 -15.44 -18.29 -7.43
CA HIS A 276 -15.27 -19.67 -6.97
C HIS A 276 -14.09 -20.34 -7.68
N ASP A 277 -13.29 -21.11 -6.93
CA ASP A 277 -12.33 -22.04 -7.51
C ASP A 277 -12.65 -23.47 -7.07
N GLY A 278 -13.21 -24.25 -7.97
CA GLY A 278 -13.49 -25.68 -7.76
C GLY A 278 -12.29 -26.61 -7.94
N ARG A 279 -11.11 -26.09 -8.32
CA ARG A 279 -9.89 -26.89 -8.56
C ARG A 279 -8.95 -26.92 -7.37
N THR A 280 -9.11 -25.99 -6.43
CA THR A 280 -8.20 -25.86 -5.30
C THR A 280 -8.52 -26.92 -4.25
N ARG A 281 -7.52 -27.74 -3.89
CA ARG A 281 -7.63 -28.63 -2.74
C ARG A 281 -7.67 -27.79 -1.47
N LEU A 282 -8.66 -28.06 -0.61
CA LEU A 282 -8.69 -27.45 0.72
C LEU A 282 -7.38 -27.69 1.47
N PRO A 283 -6.86 -26.71 2.20
CA PRO A 283 -5.74 -26.90 3.10
C PRO A 283 -6.01 -28.10 4.06
N ARG A 284 -5.00 -28.92 4.31
CA ARG A 284 -5.14 -30.16 5.11
C ARG A 284 -5.63 -29.91 6.55
N HIS A 285 -5.47 -28.69 7.06
CA HIS A 285 -5.86 -28.32 8.43
C HIS A 285 -7.34 -27.94 8.58
N LEU A 286 -8.09 -27.86 7.46
CA LEU A 286 -9.52 -27.62 7.53
C LEU A 286 -10.27 -28.95 7.73
N GLU A 287 -10.95 -29.05 8.84
CA GLU A 287 -11.74 -30.25 9.23
C GLU A 287 -12.86 -30.52 8.21
N PRO A 288 -13.20 -31.80 7.99
CA PRO A 288 -14.27 -32.18 7.05
C PRO A 288 -15.63 -31.53 7.33
N GLU A 289 -15.90 -31.22 8.60
CA GLU A 289 -17.15 -30.60 9.04
C GLU A 289 -17.30 -29.12 8.62
N ALA A 290 -16.20 -28.46 8.33
CA ALA A 290 -16.20 -27.11 7.75
C ALA A 290 -16.42 -27.11 6.22
N ARG A 291 -16.67 -28.28 5.63
CA ARG A 291 -16.90 -28.45 4.20
C ARG A 291 -18.39 -28.43 3.93
N ASP A 292 -18.90 -27.29 3.56
CA ASP A 292 -20.26 -27.21 3.08
C ASP A 292 -20.42 -28.01 1.77
N PRO A 293 -21.58 -28.69 1.58
CA PRO A 293 -21.76 -29.53 0.41
C PRO A 293 -21.75 -28.67 -0.86
N LEU A 294 -20.87 -28.94 -1.62
CA LEU A 294 -20.57 -28.92 -3.02
C LEU A 294 -21.62 -28.31 -3.95
N ILE A 295 -21.29 -27.28 -4.67
CA ILE A 295 -21.84 -27.08 -6.00
C ILE A 295 -21.30 -28.23 -6.87
N ASN A 296 -22.19 -29.09 -7.36
CA ASN A 296 -21.90 -30.28 -8.19
C ASN A 296 -20.97 -31.34 -7.56
N GLY A 297 -21.06 -31.58 -6.26
CA GLY A 297 -20.33 -32.66 -5.62
C GLY A 297 -18.83 -32.48 -5.40
N LYS A 298 -18.30 -31.24 -5.56
CA LYS A 298 -16.87 -30.92 -5.38
C LYS A 298 -16.66 -29.87 -4.31
N ALA A 299 -15.72 -30.09 -3.39
CA ALA A 299 -15.26 -29.04 -2.47
C ALA A 299 -14.70 -27.87 -3.29
N GLY A 300 -15.14 -26.67 -2.98
CA GLY A 300 -14.69 -25.45 -3.62
C GLY A 300 -14.19 -24.44 -2.59
N ILE A 301 -13.50 -23.43 -3.07
CA ILE A 301 -13.13 -22.24 -2.30
C ILE A 301 -13.81 -21.05 -2.94
N THR A 302 -14.36 -20.17 -2.12
CA THR A 302 -14.78 -18.85 -2.55
C THR A 302 -13.67 -17.87 -2.22
N PHE A 303 -13.23 -17.10 -3.20
CA PHE A 303 -12.25 -16.03 -3.03
C PHE A 303 -12.93 -14.67 -2.97
N GLY A 304 -12.43 -13.84 -2.08
CA GLY A 304 -12.89 -12.48 -1.92
C GLY A 304 -11.80 -11.57 -1.39
N ARG A 305 -12.13 -10.29 -1.25
CA ARG A 305 -11.25 -9.27 -0.70
C ARG A 305 -12.05 -8.24 0.09
N GLN A 306 -11.41 -7.71 1.13
CA GLN A 306 -11.92 -6.47 1.72
C GLN A 306 -11.61 -5.31 0.76
N ILE A 307 -12.59 -4.46 0.49
CA ILE A 307 -12.39 -3.31 -0.42
C ILE A 307 -11.33 -2.36 0.13
N GLY A 308 -10.41 -1.95 -0.73
CA GLY A 308 -9.31 -1.05 -0.38
C GLY A 308 -8.21 -1.03 -1.44
N ALA A 309 -7.23 -0.14 -1.30
CA ALA A 309 -6.14 0.05 -2.27
C ALA A 309 -5.19 -1.16 -2.37
N TYR A 310 -5.00 -1.87 -1.25
CA TYR A 310 -4.11 -3.04 -1.18
C TYR A 310 -4.82 -4.21 -0.49
N PRO A 311 -5.83 -4.81 -1.12
CA PRO A 311 -6.64 -5.84 -0.52
C PRO A 311 -5.85 -7.12 -0.24
N ILE A 312 -6.23 -7.83 0.84
CA ILE A 312 -5.75 -9.17 1.14
C ILE A 312 -6.69 -10.16 0.46
N LEU A 313 -6.12 -11.18 -0.18
CA LEU A 313 -6.92 -12.28 -0.70
C LEU A 313 -7.39 -13.15 0.46
N ILE A 314 -8.69 -13.39 0.50
CA ILE A 314 -9.37 -14.20 1.52
C ILE A 314 -9.97 -15.42 0.84
N GLY A 315 -9.69 -16.59 1.39
CA GLY A 315 -10.23 -17.86 0.90
C GLY A 315 -11.23 -18.45 1.91
N MET A 316 -12.50 -18.49 1.56
CA MET A 316 -13.51 -19.22 2.31
C MET A 316 -13.46 -20.70 1.90
N PRO A 317 -13.32 -21.66 2.85
CA PRO A 317 -13.12 -23.07 2.52
C PRO A 317 -14.40 -23.79 2.05
N TYR A 318 -15.41 -23.06 1.64
CA TYR A 318 -16.65 -23.55 1.05
C TYR A 318 -17.21 -22.54 0.04
N LEU A 319 -18.24 -22.93 -0.68
CA LEU A 319 -18.89 -22.08 -1.66
C LEU A 319 -19.94 -21.20 -0.98
N THR A 320 -19.83 -19.88 -1.17
CA THR A 320 -20.79 -18.90 -0.70
C THR A 320 -21.30 -18.05 -1.87
N ALA A 321 -22.33 -17.24 -1.67
CA ALA A 321 -22.87 -16.38 -2.70
C ALA A 321 -21.81 -15.37 -3.17
N LEU A 322 -21.66 -15.28 -4.50
CA LEU A 322 -20.83 -14.24 -5.11
C LEU A 322 -21.56 -12.90 -5.11
N GLU A 323 -20.84 -11.83 -5.39
CA GLU A 323 -21.37 -10.46 -5.48
C GLU A 323 -22.10 -10.04 -4.19
N SER A 324 -21.56 -10.47 -3.06
CA SER A 324 -22.12 -10.20 -1.74
C SER A 324 -21.02 -9.89 -0.72
N TYR A 325 -21.41 -9.21 0.34
CA TYR A 325 -20.52 -8.94 1.48
C TYR A 325 -20.77 -9.91 2.62
N SER A 326 -19.71 -10.28 3.34
CA SER A 326 -19.81 -10.88 4.66
C SER A 326 -18.63 -10.52 5.55
N ASP A 327 -18.83 -10.63 6.85
CA ASP A 327 -17.76 -10.58 7.83
C ASP A 327 -17.19 -12.00 8.00
N VAL A 328 -15.88 -12.10 8.23
CA VAL A 328 -15.18 -13.37 8.37
C VAL A 328 -14.25 -13.37 9.57
N VAL A 329 -13.96 -14.58 10.07
CA VAL A 329 -12.97 -14.80 11.12
C VAL A 329 -11.78 -15.55 10.52
N VAL A 330 -10.57 -15.10 10.82
CA VAL A 330 -9.33 -15.72 10.35
C VAL A 330 -9.14 -17.05 11.03
N THR A 331 -9.16 -18.15 10.26
CA THR A 331 -8.95 -19.52 10.74
C THR A 331 -7.65 -20.16 10.25
N GLY A 332 -6.98 -19.52 9.28
CA GLY A 332 -5.72 -20.01 8.72
C GLY A 332 -5.01 -18.96 7.89
N HIS A 333 -3.77 -19.23 7.51
CA HIS A 333 -2.95 -18.37 6.68
C HIS A 333 -2.36 -19.14 5.51
N GLY A 334 -2.46 -18.57 4.32
CA GLY A 334 -1.64 -18.91 3.18
C GLY A 334 -0.34 -18.09 3.15
N ALA A 335 0.41 -18.18 2.08
CA ALA A 335 1.65 -17.41 1.91
C ALA A 335 1.40 -15.88 1.81
N ARG A 336 0.27 -15.46 1.22
CA ARG A 336 -0.15 -14.08 1.01
C ARG A 336 -1.67 -13.89 1.12
N SER A 337 -2.35 -14.83 1.73
CA SER A 337 -3.81 -14.88 1.88
C SER A 337 -4.17 -15.39 3.27
N ILE A 338 -5.40 -15.23 3.62
CA ILE A 338 -6.00 -15.81 4.81
C ILE A 338 -7.22 -16.65 4.44
#